data_ccfd37c81d89c9696d53a9b8b80e394d
#
_entry.id   ccfd37c81d89c9696d53a9b8b80e394d
#
_cell.length_a   1.000
_cell.length_b   1.000
_cell.length_c   1.000
_cell.angle_alpha   90.00
_cell.angle_beta   90.00
_cell.angle_gamma   90.00
#
_symmetry.space_group_name_H-M   'P 1'
#
loop_
_entity.id
_entity.type
_entity.pdbx_description
1 polymer ?
#
loop_
_entity_poly.entity_id
_entity_poly.type
_entity_poly.pdbx_seq_one_letter_code
_entity_poly.pdbx_strand_id
1 'polypeptide(L)'
;LPGIGRSTAGAILSQAWGDRFAILDGNVKRVLCRVHGIDGWPGAPAVEKRLWAIAESLLPDARLADYTQAQMDFGATLCTRHDPACVLCPLQAGCVALREGRVADLPTPKPGKPLPERAAVVLRLHDGDGRVLLQRRPPTGVWAALWSLPEAPDHVAARAWFEAHVAGDYDAGQALDEVLHGFTHYRLRLHPLAWRGVASRDPIRDNDDLRWVARDALETLGIPAPIRSLIATDD
;
A
#
# COMPACT_ATOMS: atom_id res chain seq x y z
N LEU A 1 8.92 2.82 -27.39
CA LEU A 1 9.94 2.38 -26.42
C LEU A 1 9.21 1.85 -25.17
N PRO A 2 9.67 0.73 -24.56
CA PRO A 2 9.11 0.23 -23.31
C PRO A 2 9.13 1.32 -22.22
N GLY A 3 8.03 1.48 -21.48
CA GLY A 3 7.90 2.49 -20.43
C GLY A 3 7.55 3.90 -20.87
N ILE A 4 7.52 4.21 -22.17
CA ILE A 4 7.13 5.51 -22.70
C ILE A 4 5.69 5.44 -23.21
N GLY A 5 4.75 5.98 -22.41
CA GLY A 5 3.35 6.13 -22.79
C GLY A 5 3.11 7.38 -23.65
N ARG A 6 1.86 7.52 -24.18
CA ARG A 6 1.45 8.65 -25.03
C ARG A 6 1.79 10.02 -24.42
N SER A 7 1.49 10.24 -23.14
CA SER A 7 1.77 11.52 -22.46
C SER A 7 3.27 11.81 -22.38
N THR A 8 4.09 10.81 -22.02
CA THR A 8 5.53 10.96 -21.95
C THR A 8 6.13 11.23 -23.33
N ALA A 9 5.68 10.50 -24.34
CA ALA A 9 6.10 10.75 -25.74
C ALA A 9 5.75 12.18 -26.18
N GLY A 10 4.53 12.64 -25.89
CA GLY A 10 4.09 14.00 -26.16
C GLY A 10 4.95 15.06 -25.48
N ALA A 11 5.31 14.86 -24.19
CA ALA A 11 6.18 15.76 -23.47
C ALA A 11 7.58 15.86 -24.10
N ILE A 12 8.18 14.71 -24.46
CA ILE A 12 9.49 14.67 -25.12
C ILE A 12 9.45 15.43 -26.45
N LEU A 13 8.47 15.13 -27.31
CA LEU A 13 8.33 15.75 -28.61
C LEU A 13 8.09 17.27 -28.53
N SER A 14 7.22 17.70 -27.61
CA SER A 14 6.93 19.12 -27.43
C SER A 14 8.11 19.89 -26.85
N GLN A 15 8.82 19.34 -25.87
CA GLN A 15 9.92 20.04 -25.22
C GLN A 15 11.22 20.03 -26.05
N ALA A 16 11.55 18.89 -26.72
CA ALA A 16 12.81 18.76 -27.43
C ALA A 16 12.75 19.32 -28.87
N TRP A 17 11.59 19.22 -29.52
CA TRP A 17 11.44 19.60 -30.95
C TRP A 17 10.39 20.67 -31.20
N GLY A 18 9.61 21.05 -30.18
CA GLY A 18 8.53 22.01 -30.35
C GLY A 18 7.33 21.46 -31.11
N ASP A 19 7.21 20.14 -31.19
CA ASP A 19 6.11 19.49 -31.91
C ASP A 19 4.78 19.64 -31.18
N ARG A 20 3.68 19.70 -31.94
CA ARG A 20 2.35 19.96 -31.40
C ARG A 20 1.68 18.69 -30.86
N PHE A 21 2.08 18.30 -29.63
CA PHE A 21 1.52 17.16 -28.92
C PHE A 21 1.01 17.55 -27.54
N ALA A 22 -0.18 17.04 -27.20
CA ALA A 22 -0.72 17.20 -25.86
C ALA A 22 -0.07 16.22 -24.87
N ILE A 23 -0.07 16.62 -23.59
CA ILE A 23 0.27 15.76 -22.47
C ILE A 23 -0.97 15.56 -21.58
N LEU A 24 -1.00 14.41 -20.89
CA LEU A 24 -2.09 14.07 -19.97
C LEU A 24 -1.55 13.21 -18.82
N ASP A 25 -0.65 13.77 -18.04
CA ASP A 25 -0.14 13.16 -16.82
C ASP A 25 -1.11 13.33 -15.63
N GLY A 26 -0.73 12.90 -14.44
CA GLY A 26 -1.56 13.01 -13.24
C GLY A 26 -1.87 14.45 -12.84
N ASN A 27 -0.96 15.38 -13.06
CA ASN A 27 -1.13 16.80 -12.78
C ASN A 27 -2.11 17.44 -13.77
N VAL A 28 -1.89 17.23 -15.05
CA VAL A 28 -2.76 17.74 -16.11
C VAL A 28 -4.17 17.17 -16.01
N LYS A 29 -4.32 15.85 -15.76
CA LYS A 29 -5.64 15.23 -15.50
C LYS A 29 -6.38 15.95 -14.37
N ARG A 30 -5.70 16.24 -13.26
CA ARG A 30 -6.30 16.95 -12.12
C ARG A 30 -6.73 18.37 -12.47
N VAL A 31 -5.85 19.12 -13.13
CA VAL A 31 -6.16 20.50 -13.57
C VAL A 31 -7.37 20.50 -14.48
N LEU A 32 -7.37 19.67 -15.53
CA LEU A 32 -8.48 19.61 -16.49
C LEU A 32 -9.78 19.16 -15.84
N CYS A 33 -9.74 18.16 -14.94
CA CYS A 33 -10.94 17.75 -14.21
C CYS A 33 -11.53 18.89 -13.40
N ARG A 34 -10.70 19.69 -12.72
CA ARG A 34 -11.18 20.84 -11.91
C ARG A 34 -11.66 21.99 -12.76
N VAL A 35 -10.88 22.39 -13.76
CA VAL A 35 -11.24 23.54 -14.61
C VAL A 35 -12.53 23.28 -15.39
N HIS A 36 -12.69 22.08 -15.93
CA HIS A 36 -13.85 21.74 -16.78
C HIS A 36 -14.96 20.96 -16.04
N GLY A 37 -14.83 20.71 -14.75
CA GLY A 37 -15.83 19.98 -13.95
C GLY A 37 -16.05 18.56 -14.44
N ILE A 38 -14.99 17.80 -14.76
CA ILE A 38 -15.11 16.46 -15.33
C ILE A 38 -15.31 15.45 -14.21
N ASP A 39 -16.47 14.83 -14.19
CA ASP A 39 -16.81 13.73 -13.30
C ASP A 39 -16.27 12.39 -13.77
N GLY A 40 -16.12 11.48 -12.83
CA GLY A 40 -15.62 10.14 -13.06
C GLY A 40 -14.10 10.02 -12.90
N TRP A 41 -13.65 8.79 -12.62
CA TRP A 41 -12.23 8.54 -12.44
C TRP A 41 -11.44 8.81 -13.73
N PRO A 42 -10.38 9.67 -13.70
CA PRO A 42 -9.61 10.05 -14.89
C PRO A 42 -8.88 8.91 -15.61
N GLY A 43 -8.80 7.72 -14.99
CA GLY A 43 -8.27 6.51 -15.63
C GLY A 43 -9.35 5.62 -16.25
N ALA A 44 -10.64 5.98 -16.17
CA ALA A 44 -11.68 5.27 -16.88
C ALA A 44 -11.60 5.63 -18.39
N PRO A 45 -11.69 4.64 -19.30
CA PRO A 45 -11.45 4.87 -20.74
C PRO A 45 -12.28 6.01 -21.34
N ALA A 46 -13.54 6.13 -20.96
CA ALA A 46 -14.41 7.20 -21.46
C ALA A 46 -14.00 8.59 -20.95
N VAL A 47 -13.62 8.70 -19.67
CA VAL A 47 -13.16 9.94 -19.04
C VAL A 47 -11.80 10.34 -19.62
N GLU A 48 -10.88 9.39 -19.72
CA GLU A 48 -9.56 9.62 -20.28
C GLU A 48 -9.62 10.09 -21.74
N LYS A 49 -10.48 9.47 -22.57
CA LYS A 49 -10.72 9.92 -23.95
C LYS A 49 -11.22 11.37 -24.01
N ARG A 50 -12.14 11.74 -23.12
CA ARG A 50 -12.64 13.12 -23.01
C ARG A 50 -11.53 14.10 -22.59
N LEU A 51 -10.71 13.73 -21.63
CA LEU A 51 -9.59 14.54 -21.17
C LEU A 51 -8.53 14.75 -22.26
N TRP A 52 -8.23 13.71 -23.06
CA TRP A 52 -7.34 13.84 -24.23
C TRP A 52 -7.89 14.82 -25.26
N ALA A 53 -9.18 14.74 -25.59
CA ALA A 53 -9.81 15.66 -26.54
C ALA A 53 -9.73 17.13 -26.06
N ILE A 54 -9.93 17.37 -24.76
CA ILE A 54 -9.78 18.71 -24.16
C ILE A 54 -8.30 19.13 -24.23
N ALA A 55 -7.36 18.28 -23.81
CA ALA A 55 -5.94 18.61 -23.82
C ALA A 55 -5.44 18.98 -25.22
N GLU A 56 -5.90 18.25 -26.25
CA GLU A 56 -5.57 18.53 -27.66
C GLU A 56 -6.20 19.84 -28.17
N SER A 57 -7.42 20.16 -27.75
CA SER A 57 -8.09 21.40 -28.13
C SER A 57 -7.48 22.65 -27.54
N LEU A 58 -6.74 22.52 -26.44
CA LEU A 58 -6.10 23.62 -25.73
C LEU A 58 -4.66 23.90 -26.20
N LEU A 59 -4.13 23.09 -27.12
CA LEU A 59 -2.76 23.28 -27.61
C LEU A 59 -2.64 24.62 -28.38
N PRO A 60 -1.69 25.47 -28.00
CA PRO A 60 -1.39 26.69 -28.74
C PRO A 60 -0.71 26.37 -30.09
N ASP A 61 -0.65 27.34 -30.97
CA ASP A 61 0.03 27.24 -32.25
C ASP A 61 1.54 27.47 -32.17
N ALA A 62 2.02 28.06 -31.06
CA ALA A 62 3.42 28.38 -30.83
C ALA A 62 3.79 28.17 -29.35
N ARG A 63 5.10 28.14 -29.06
CA ARG A 63 5.65 28.00 -27.71
C ARG A 63 5.18 26.72 -27.01
N LEU A 64 5.16 25.62 -27.73
CA LEU A 64 4.64 24.33 -27.23
C LEU A 64 5.47 23.77 -26.08
N ALA A 65 6.78 23.95 -26.10
CA ALA A 65 7.66 23.56 -24.98
C ALA A 65 7.32 24.30 -23.69
N ASP A 66 7.13 25.64 -23.76
CA ASP A 66 6.75 26.46 -22.62
C ASP A 66 5.36 26.09 -22.09
N TYR A 67 4.41 25.85 -23.01
CA TYR A 67 3.05 25.43 -22.66
C TYR A 67 3.04 24.08 -21.93
N THR A 68 3.80 23.12 -22.44
CA THR A 68 3.92 21.79 -21.83
C THR A 68 4.52 21.89 -20.42
N GLN A 69 5.60 22.67 -20.27
CA GLN A 69 6.22 22.89 -18.97
C GLN A 69 5.27 23.61 -18.02
N ALA A 70 4.62 24.68 -18.47
CA ALA A 70 3.66 25.44 -17.67
C ALA A 70 2.50 24.59 -17.14
N GLN A 71 1.99 23.65 -17.94
CA GLN A 71 0.94 22.72 -17.46
C GLN A 71 1.42 21.83 -16.32
N MET A 72 2.65 21.31 -16.40
CA MET A 72 3.24 20.48 -15.36
C MET A 72 3.47 21.30 -14.08
N ASP A 73 4.08 22.49 -14.21
CA ASP A 73 4.36 23.39 -13.09
C ASP A 73 3.08 23.86 -12.41
N PHE A 74 2.07 24.24 -13.19
CA PHE A 74 0.79 24.67 -12.69
C PHE A 74 0.12 23.60 -11.81
N GLY A 75 0.14 22.35 -12.26
CA GLY A 75 -0.34 21.24 -11.48
C GLY A 75 0.51 20.95 -10.24
N ALA A 76 1.81 21.10 -10.33
CA ALA A 76 2.73 20.80 -9.23
C ALA A 76 2.72 21.87 -8.13
N THR A 77 2.53 23.16 -8.48
CA THR A 77 2.73 24.30 -7.56
C THR A 77 1.46 25.01 -7.15
N LEU A 78 0.50 25.19 -8.06
CA LEU A 78 -0.73 25.95 -7.82
C LEU A 78 -1.95 25.04 -7.60
N CYS A 79 -2.30 24.23 -8.60
CA CYS A 79 -3.45 23.34 -8.52
C CYS A 79 -3.06 21.99 -7.92
N THR A 80 -2.48 22.00 -6.73
CA THR A 80 -2.00 20.81 -6.00
C THR A 80 -3.14 19.86 -5.62
N ARG A 81 -2.81 18.61 -5.29
CA ARG A 81 -3.80 17.60 -4.90
C ARG A 81 -4.51 17.98 -3.60
N HIS A 82 -3.74 18.38 -2.62
CA HIS A 82 -4.21 18.83 -1.31
C HIS A 82 -3.90 20.33 -1.20
N ASP A 83 -4.81 21.10 -0.66
CA ASP A 83 -4.66 22.52 -0.40
C ASP A 83 -4.20 23.35 -1.64
N PRO A 84 -4.94 23.35 -2.77
CA PRO A 84 -4.56 24.14 -3.94
C PRO A 84 -4.72 25.64 -3.69
N ALA A 85 -3.78 26.44 -4.21
CA ALA A 85 -3.74 27.89 -4.06
C ALA A 85 -4.77 28.59 -4.99
N CYS A 86 -6.06 28.29 -4.82
CA CYS A 86 -7.13 28.78 -5.70
C CYS A 86 -7.22 30.31 -5.77
N VAL A 87 -6.91 31.02 -4.69
CA VAL A 87 -6.94 32.49 -4.62
C VAL A 87 -5.90 33.13 -5.55
N LEU A 88 -4.77 32.44 -5.79
CA LEU A 88 -3.69 32.91 -6.66
C LEU A 88 -3.79 32.33 -8.08
N CYS A 89 -4.82 31.53 -8.35
CA CYS A 89 -4.93 30.77 -9.59
C CYS A 89 -5.38 31.66 -10.76
N PRO A 90 -4.60 31.78 -11.85
CA PRO A 90 -4.99 32.58 -13.02
C PRO A 90 -6.22 32.02 -13.75
N LEU A 91 -6.58 30.76 -13.53
CA LEU A 91 -7.77 30.12 -14.10
C LEU A 91 -9.00 30.22 -13.17
N GLN A 92 -8.91 30.95 -12.05
CA GLN A 92 -9.94 31.03 -11.03
C GLN A 92 -11.33 31.37 -11.60
N ALA A 93 -11.42 32.39 -12.45
CA ALA A 93 -12.68 32.88 -12.98
C ALA A 93 -13.44 31.85 -13.85
N GLY A 94 -12.70 30.98 -14.54
CA GLY A 94 -13.28 29.93 -15.42
C GLY A 94 -13.34 28.54 -14.77
N CYS A 95 -12.88 28.38 -13.52
CA CYS A 95 -12.78 27.08 -12.89
C CYS A 95 -14.14 26.58 -12.39
N VAL A 96 -14.65 25.53 -13.02
CA VAL A 96 -15.94 24.92 -12.66
C VAL A 96 -15.93 24.36 -11.24
N ALA A 97 -14.88 23.61 -10.88
CA ALA A 97 -14.75 23.01 -9.56
C ALA A 97 -14.74 24.06 -8.43
N LEU A 98 -14.10 25.20 -8.65
CA LEU A 98 -14.08 26.28 -7.67
C LEU A 98 -15.47 26.92 -7.54
N ARG A 99 -16.11 27.25 -8.65
CA ARG A 99 -17.45 27.83 -8.68
C ARG A 99 -18.49 26.93 -7.99
N GLU A 100 -18.35 25.62 -8.13
CA GLU A 100 -19.27 24.63 -7.58
C GLU A 100 -18.86 24.09 -6.19
N GLY A 101 -17.77 24.58 -5.59
CA GLY A 101 -17.28 24.12 -4.29
C GLY A 101 -16.74 22.69 -4.29
N ARG A 102 -16.35 22.15 -5.45
CA ARG A 102 -15.98 20.71 -5.67
C ARG A 102 -14.47 20.49 -5.85
N VAL A 103 -13.65 21.44 -5.48
CA VAL A 103 -12.19 21.33 -5.66
C VAL A 103 -11.60 20.12 -4.95
N ALA A 104 -12.13 19.75 -3.77
CA ALA A 104 -11.69 18.57 -3.03
C ALA A 104 -12.17 17.25 -3.66
N ASP A 105 -13.32 17.27 -4.35
CA ASP A 105 -13.93 16.07 -4.95
C ASP A 105 -13.33 15.71 -6.31
N LEU A 106 -12.70 16.68 -6.97
CA LEU A 106 -12.12 16.50 -8.29
C LEU A 106 -10.59 16.51 -8.26
N PRO A 107 -9.97 15.57 -8.98
CA PRO A 107 -10.56 14.52 -9.80
C PRO A 107 -11.20 13.41 -8.94
N THR A 108 -12.30 12.84 -9.44
CA THR A 108 -12.94 11.69 -8.80
C THR A 108 -11.92 10.57 -8.55
N PRO A 109 -11.80 10.05 -7.32
CA PRO A 109 -10.85 9.02 -7.01
C PRO A 109 -11.14 7.72 -7.77
N LYS A 110 -10.10 6.90 -7.93
CA LYS A 110 -10.27 5.56 -8.49
C LYS A 110 -11.26 4.76 -7.63
N PRO A 111 -12.29 4.14 -8.22
CA PRO A 111 -13.16 3.23 -7.49
C PRO A 111 -12.32 2.17 -6.77
N GLY A 112 -12.47 2.09 -5.44
CA GLY A 112 -11.78 1.10 -4.63
C GLY A 112 -12.29 -0.30 -5.01
N LYS A 113 -11.40 -1.21 -5.36
CA LYS A 113 -11.74 -2.64 -5.34
C LYS A 113 -11.64 -3.09 -3.88
N PRO A 114 -12.61 -3.86 -3.37
CA PRO A 114 -12.44 -4.53 -2.09
C PRO A 114 -11.13 -5.31 -2.13
N LEU A 115 -10.27 -5.08 -1.14
CA LEU A 115 -9.04 -5.86 -1.03
C LEU A 115 -9.43 -7.28 -0.61
N PRO A 116 -8.90 -8.32 -1.26
CA PRO A 116 -9.09 -9.70 -0.79
C PRO A 116 -8.67 -9.81 0.67
N GLU A 117 -9.40 -10.59 1.45
CA GLU A 117 -8.98 -10.94 2.81
C GLU A 117 -8.32 -12.31 2.81
N ARG A 118 -7.26 -12.42 3.61
CA ARG A 118 -6.59 -13.69 3.93
C ARG A 118 -6.59 -13.84 5.43
N ALA A 119 -6.83 -15.05 5.91
CA ALA A 119 -6.72 -15.36 7.32
C ALA A 119 -5.55 -16.32 7.56
N ALA A 120 -4.97 -16.23 8.74
CA ALA A 120 -3.94 -17.14 9.21
C ALA A 120 -4.03 -17.29 10.73
N VAL A 121 -3.72 -18.46 11.23
CA VAL A 121 -3.55 -18.73 12.66
C VAL A 121 -2.08 -18.53 13.00
N VAL A 122 -1.79 -17.76 14.05
CA VAL A 122 -0.42 -17.57 14.55
C VAL A 122 -0.31 -18.11 15.98
N LEU A 123 0.80 -18.80 16.25
CA LEU A 123 1.02 -19.47 17.53
C LEU A 123 2.02 -18.66 18.37
N ARG A 124 1.54 -18.01 19.44
CA ARG A 124 2.38 -17.33 20.42
C ARG A 124 2.76 -18.31 21.52
N LEU A 125 3.95 -18.85 21.42
CA LEU A 125 4.47 -19.89 22.30
C LEU A 125 5.54 -19.30 23.21
N HIS A 126 5.34 -19.37 24.53
CA HIS A 126 6.35 -19.02 25.52
C HIS A 126 6.80 -20.27 26.25
N ASP A 127 8.12 -20.41 26.46
CA ASP A 127 8.68 -21.48 27.28
C ASP A 127 8.63 -21.14 28.79
N GLY A 128 9.20 -22.04 29.62
CA GLY A 128 9.26 -21.86 31.06
C GLY A 128 10.12 -20.68 31.50
N ASP A 129 11.05 -20.22 30.68
CA ASP A 129 11.91 -19.05 30.91
C ASP A 129 11.33 -17.75 30.37
N GLY A 130 10.12 -17.78 29.75
CA GLY A 130 9.45 -16.64 29.14
C GLY A 130 9.99 -16.24 27.75
N ARG A 131 10.85 -17.08 27.13
CA ARG A 131 11.30 -16.88 25.76
C ARG A 131 10.18 -17.18 24.79
N VAL A 132 10.11 -16.45 23.67
CA VAL A 132 9.10 -16.66 22.62
C VAL A 132 9.69 -17.50 21.49
N LEU A 133 8.92 -18.45 20.95
CA LEU A 133 9.33 -19.20 19.77
C LEU A 133 9.05 -18.38 18.52
N LEU A 134 10.10 -18.10 17.76
CA LEU A 134 10.01 -17.44 16.46
C LEU A 134 10.39 -18.39 15.35
N GLN A 135 9.73 -18.22 14.19
CA GLN A 135 10.01 -18.91 12.94
C GLN A 135 10.46 -17.90 11.89
N ARG A 136 11.55 -18.22 11.19
CA ARG A 136 12.00 -17.40 10.07
C ARG A 136 11.11 -17.65 8.85
N ARG A 137 10.63 -16.56 8.25
CA ARG A 137 9.80 -16.67 7.04
C ARG A 137 10.63 -17.04 5.81
N PRO A 138 10.01 -17.69 4.81
CA PRO A 138 10.65 -17.98 3.54
C PRO A 138 11.29 -16.72 2.92
N PRO A 139 12.33 -16.89 2.07
CA PRO A 139 13.02 -15.76 1.45
C PRO A 139 12.18 -15.01 0.41
N THR A 140 10.97 -15.47 0.13
CA THR A 140 10.02 -14.86 -0.82
C THR A 140 8.66 -14.64 -0.15
N GLY A 141 7.87 -13.73 -0.71
CA GLY A 141 6.53 -13.43 -0.21
C GLY A 141 6.51 -12.27 0.80
N VAL A 142 5.40 -12.18 1.54
CA VAL A 142 5.20 -11.11 2.53
C VAL A 142 6.09 -11.33 3.75
N TRP A 143 6.76 -10.25 4.20
CA TRP A 143 7.72 -10.29 5.31
C TRP A 143 8.86 -11.30 5.09
N ALA A 144 9.31 -11.43 3.83
CA ALA A 144 10.35 -12.36 3.43
C ALA A 144 11.58 -12.28 4.34
N ALA A 145 12.09 -13.43 4.75
CA ALA A 145 13.26 -13.63 5.60
C ALA A 145 13.19 -12.94 7.00
N LEU A 146 12.09 -12.30 7.39
CA LEU A 146 11.90 -11.78 8.74
C LEU A 146 11.52 -12.89 9.71
N TRP A 147 11.75 -12.64 11.01
CA TRP A 147 11.29 -13.49 12.09
C TRP A 147 9.83 -13.21 12.42
N SER A 148 9.03 -14.23 12.61
CA SER A 148 7.60 -14.15 12.90
C SER A 148 7.21 -15.22 13.92
N LEU A 149 6.01 -15.09 14.49
CA LEU A 149 5.39 -16.21 15.16
C LEU A 149 5.14 -17.34 14.14
N PRO A 150 5.20 -18.62 14.52
CA PRO A 150 4.78 -19.73 13.67
C PRO A 150 3.36 -19.49 13.15
N GLU A 151 3.16 -19.69 11.85
CA GLU A 151 1.93 -19.35 11.12
C GLU A 151 1.41 -20.57 10.36
N ALA A 152 0.11 -20.77 10.39
CA ALA A 152 -0.59 -21.81 9.66
C ALA A 152 -1.83 -21.23 8.94
N PRO A 153 -2.26 -21.81 7.81
CA PRO A 153 -3.40 -21.32 7.06
C PRO A 153 -4.73 -21.46 7.78
N ASP A 154 -4.85 -22.42 8.68
CA ASP A 154 -6.06 -22.72 9.46
C ASP A 154 -5.74 -23.44 10.77
N HIS A 155 -6.75 -23.69 11.60
CA HIS A 155 -6.60 -24.38 12.88
C HIS A 155 -6.16 -25.83 12.76
N VAL A 156 -6.51 -26.52 11.67
CA VAL A 156 -6.10 -27.92 11.45
C VAL A 156 -4.59 -28.00 11.21
N ALA A 157 -4.10 -27.13 10.33
CA ALA A 157 -2.67 -27.03 10.06
C ALA A 157 -1.89 -26.49 11.28
N ALA A 158 -2.48 -25.54 12.04
CA ALA A 158 -1.89 -25.02 13.26
C ALA A 158 -1.72 -26.12 14.33
N ARG A 159 -2.74 -26.97 14.53
CA ARG A 159 -2.66 -28.13 15.41
C ARG A 159 -1.59 -29.11 14.97
N ALA A 160 -1.57 -29.48 13.71
CA ALA A 160 -0.58 -30.40 13.17
C ALA A 160 0.86 -29.88 13.34
N TRP A 161 1.05 -28.57 13.09
CA TRP A 161 2.33 -27.92 13.31
C TRP A 161 2.75 -27.94 14.79
N PHE A 162 1.81 -27.58 15.70
CA PHE A 162 2.05 -27.59 17.14
C PHE A 162 2.44 -28.99 17.64
N GLU A 163 1.65 -30.03 17.29
CA GLU A 163 1.90 -31.40 17.68
C GLU A 163 3.23 -31.95 17.16
N ALA A 164 3.70 -31.46 16.02
CA ALA A 164 4.99 -31.84 15.46
C ALA A 164 6.20 -31.20 16.19
N HIS A 165 6.05 -29.96 16.70
CA HIS A 165 7.19 -29.18 17.19
C HIS A 165 7.16 -28.90 18.71
N VAL A 166 6.00 -28.97 19.34
CA VAL A 166 5.79 -28.54 20.73
C VAL A 166 5.33 -29.70 21.60
N ALA A 167 5.94 -29.82 22.75
CA ALA A 167 5.48 -30.73 23.79
C ALA A 167 4.43 -29.99 24.64
N GLY A 168 3.18 -30.38 24.50
CA GLY A 168 2.06 -29.75 25.19
C GLY A 168 0.70 -30.18 24.61
N ASP A 169 -0.36 -29.63 25.15
CA ASP A 169 -1.72 -29.81 24.69
C ASP A 169 -2.15 -28.61 23.82
N TYR A 170 -2.49 -28.87 22.58
CA TYR A 170 -2.97 -27.81 21.67
C TYR A 170 -4.25 -27.16 22.17
N ASP A 171 -5.16 -27.95 22.77
CA ASP A 171 -6.46 -27.46 23.24
C ASP A 171 -6.35 -26.58 24.52
N ALA A 172 -5.17 -26.56 25.17
CA ALA A 172 -4.87 -25.62 26.25
C ALA A 172 -4.51 -24.20 25.77
N GLY A 173 -4.47 -23.98 24.45
CA GLY A 173 -4.18 -22.66 23.86
C GLY A 173 -5.28 -21.65 24.09
N GLN A 174 -4.90 -20.45 24.52
CA GLN A 174 -5.82 -19.34 24.73
C GLN A 174 -5.94 -18.51 23.43
N ALA A 175 -7.17 -18.28 22.97
CA ALA A 175 -7.42 -17.37 21.86
C ALA A 175 -7.22 -15.91 22.32
N LEU A 176 -6.49 -15.13 21.53
CA LEU A 176 -6.31 -13.70 21.73
C LEU A 176 -7.13 -12.91 20.72
N ASP A 177 -7.18 -11.59 20.90
CA ASP A 177 -7.86 -10.70 19.99
C ASP A 177 -7.26 -10.77 18.57
N GLU A 178 -8.14 -10.76 17.58
CA GLU A 178 -7.75 -10.75 16.17
C GLU A 178 -6.96 -9.51 15.81
N VAL A 179 -5.94 -9.67 14.96
CA VAL A 179 -5.16 -8.57 14.42
C VAL A 179 -5.39 -8.43 12.94
N LEU A 180 -5.86 -7.25 12.52
CA LEU A 180 -6.03 -6.89 11.12
C LEU A 180 -4.83 -6.07 10.63
N HIS A 181 -4.20 -6.53 9.56
CA HIS A 181 -3.12 -5.81 8.92
C HIS A 181 -3.39 -5.58 7.44
N GLY A 182 -3.27 -4.32 6.98
CA GLY A 182 -3.51 -3.93 5.60
C GLY A 182 -2.23 -3.93 4.76
N PHE A 183 -2.21 -4.72 3.70
CA PHE A 183 -1.24 -4.60 2.61
C PHE A 183 -1.85 -3.83 1.43
N THR A 184 -1.04 -3.40 0.48
CA THR A 184 -1.52 -2.68 -0.72
C THR A 184 -2.44 -3.52 -1.61
N HIS A 185 -2.38 -4.85 -1.52
CA HIS A 185 -3.06 -5.79 -2.41
C HIS A 185 -3.97 -6.80 -1.70
N TYR A 186 -3.94 -6.89 -0.35
CA TYR A 186 -4.88 -7.66 0.46
C TYR A 186 -4.88 -7.21 1.92
N ARG A 187 -5.87 -7.67 2.69
CA ARG A 187 -5.93 -7.57 4.16
C ARG A 187 -5.58 -8.92 4.76
N LEU A 188 -4.76 -8.91 5.80
CA LEU A 188 -4.41 -10.11 6.57
C LEU A 188 -5.12 -10.05 7.92
N ARG A 189 -5.89 -11.08 8.21
CA ARG A 189 -6.52 -11.32 9.50
C ARG A 189 -5.73 -12.41 10.21
N LEU A 190 -5.11 -12.08 11.33
CA LEU A 190 -4.39 -13.03 12.16
C LEU A 190 -5.29 -13.46 13.33
N HIS A 191 -5.39 -14.76 13.54
CA HIS A 191 -6.07 -15.39 14.68
C HIS A 191 -4.99 -15.93 15.64
N PRO A 192 -4.59 -15.15 16.66
CA PRO A 192 -3.51 -15.57 17.55
C PRO A 192 -4.03 -16.56 18.58
N LEU A 193 -3.23 -17.60 18.83
CA LEU A 193 -3.39 -18.53 19.92
C LEU A 193 -2.14 -18.48 20.80
N ALA A 194 -2.29 -18.47 22.11
CA ALA A 194 -1.20 -18.33 23.07
C ALA A 194 -1.05 -19.53 24.01
N TRP A 195 0.18 -19.93 24.25
CA TRP A 195 0.56 -20.95 25.25
C TRP A 195 1.72 -20.41 26.09
N ARG A 196 1.76 -20.85 27.35
CA ARG A 196 2.87 -20.53 28.28
C ARG A 196 3.44 -21.81 28.87
N GLY A 197 4.73 -21.79 29.20
CA GLY A 197 5.40 -22.92 29.83
C GLY A 197 5.52 -24.16 28.94
N VAL A 198 5.50 -23.98 27.61
CA VAL A 198 5.65 -25.08 26.65
C VAL A 198 7.13 -25.31 26.34
N ALA A 199 7.44 -26.49 25.82
CA ALA A 199 8.79 -26.87 25.40
C ALA A 199 8.76 -27.38 23.95
N SER A 200 9.86 -27.27 23.23
CA SER A 200 10.02 -27.94 21.94
C SER A 200 10.19 -29.45 22.14
N ARG A 201 9.60 -30.24 21.22
CA ARG A 201 9.78 -31.72 21.25
C ARG A 201 11.23 -32.12 21.01
N ASP A 202 11.84 -31.50 19.99
CA ASP A 202 13.24 -31.74 19.65
C ASP A 202 14.10 -30.51 20.00
N PRO A 203 15.40 -30.68 20.31
CA PRO A 203 16.30 -29.58 20.53
C PRO A 203 16.34 -28.67 19.30
N ILE A 204 15.89 -27.42 19.46
CA ILE A 204 16.00 -26.39 18.42
C ILE A 204 17.48 -26.00 18.32
N ARG A 205 18.09 -26.16 17.15
CA ARG A 205 19.46 -25.75 16.89
C ARG A 205 19.48 -24.32 16.40
N ASP A 206 20.51 -23.55 16.76
CA ASP A 206 20.61 -22.11 16.43
C ASP A 206 20.66 -21.77 14.92
N ASN A 207 20.83 -22.74 14.06
CA ASN A 207 20.82 -22.58 12.61
C ASN A 207 19.50 -23.00 11.95
N ASP A 208 18.52 -23.41 12.74
CA ASP A 208 17.20 -23.78 12.26
C ASP A 208 16.36 -22.50 12.04
N ASP A 209 15.35 -22.60 11.16
CA ASP A 209 14.38 -21.53 10.92
C ASP A 209 13.42 -21.32 12.11
N LEU A 210 13.68 -22.01 13.26
CA LEU A 210 13.00 -21.89 14.54
C LEU A 210 14.01 -21.48 15.63
N ARG A 211 13.60 -20.55 16.52
CA ARG A 211 14.45 -20.07 17.60
C ARG A 211 13.63 -19.65 18.80
N TRP A 212 14.02 -20.07 20.01
CA TRP A 212 13.58 -19.47 21.25
C TRP A 212 14.34 -18.16 21.50
N VAL A 213 13.61 -17.05 21.62
CA VAL A 213 14.19 -15.72 21.72
C VAL A 213 13.77 -15.06 23.02
N ALA A 214 14.74 -14.61 23.81
CA ALA A 214 14.51 -13.85 25.02
C ALA A 214 13.97 -12.44 24.68
N ARG A 215 13.23 -11.84 25.61
CA ARG A 215 12.52 -10.55 25.39
C ARG A 215 13.48 -9.41 25.01
N ASP A 216 14.64 -9.36 25.60
CA ASP A 216 15.69 -8.36 25.35
C ASP A 216 16.33 -8.52 23.95
N ALA A 217 16.41 -9.74 23.45
CA ALA A 217 16.96 -10.00 22.13
C ALA A 217 15.98 -9.70 20.97
N LEU A 218 14.68 -9.52 21.24
CA LEU A 218 13.67 -9.23 20.22
C LEU A 218 13.94 -7.92 19.47
N GLU A 219 14.54 -6.92 20.12
CA GLU A 219 14.82 -5.62 19.50
C GLU A 219 15.86 -5.71 18.40
N THR A 220 16.75 -6.70 18.46
CA THR A 220 17.81 -6.91 17.46
C THR A 220 17.33 -7.63 16.21
N LEU A 221 16.11 -8.19 16.24
CA LEU A 221 15.55 -8.98 15.14
C LEU A 221 14.61 -8.19 14.27
N GLY A 222 14.65 -8.47 12.96
CA GLY A 222 13.66 -7.99 12.01
C GLY A 222 12.34 -8.74 12.21
N ILE A 223 11.39 -8.13 12.92
CA ILE A 223 10.05 -8.68 13.21
C ILE A 223 9.00 -7.71 12.65
N PRO A 224 7.99 -8.17 11.89
CA PRO A 224 6.90 -7.32 11.41
C PRO A 224 6.16 -6.64 12.56
N ALA A 225 5.75 -5.37 12.37
CA ALA A 225 5.09 -4.58 13.42
C ALA A 225 3.87 -5.27 14.06
N PRO A 226 2.92 -5.87 13.31
CA PRO A 226 1.77 -6.56 13.92
C PRO A 226 2.18 -7.78 14.74
N ILE A 227 3.22 -8.51 14.34
CA ILE A 227 3.77 -9.64 15.10
C ILE A 227 4.47 -9.15 16.37
N ARG A 228 5.24 -8.06 16.28
CA ARG A 228 5.87 -7.44 17.43
C ARG A 228 4.84 -7.00 18.48
N SER A 229 3.72 -6.41 18.03
CA SER A 229 2.63 -6.04 18.93
C SER A 229 2.02 -7.26 19.62
N LEU A 230 1.77 -8.37 18.90
CA LEU A 230 1.27 -9.62 19.48
C LEU A 230 2.20 -10.24 20.52
N ILE A 231 3.52 -10.11 20.32
CA ILE A 231 4.51 -10.61 21.28
C ILE A 231 4.54 -9.73 22.54
N ALA A 232 4.37 -8.40 22.38
CA ALA A 232 4.44 -7.43 23.46
C ALA A 232 3.17 -7.35 24.33
N THR A 233 2.04 -7.89 23.86
CA THR A 233 0.78 -7.91 24.63
C THR A 233 0.98 -8.79 25.88
N ASP A 234 0.94 -8.18 27.06
CA ASP A 234 0.87 -8.89 28.34
C ASP A 234 -0.57 -9.36 28.52
N ASP A 235 -0.75 -10.64 28.87
CA ASP A 235 -2.06 -11.25 29.21
C ASP A 235 -2.39 -10.98 30.68
#